data_807c04bf4960bf8d27e957623ee1ba11
#
_entry.id   807c04bf4960bf8d27e957623ee1ba11
#
_cell.length_a   1.000
_cell.length_b   1.000
_cell.length_c   1.000
_cell.angle_alpha   90.00
_cell.angle_beta   90.00
_cell.angle_gamma   90.00
#
_symmetry.space_group_name_H-M   'P 1'
#
loop_
_entity.id
_entity.type
_entity.pdbx_description
1 polymer ?
#
loop_
_entity_poly.entity_id
_entity_poly.type
_entity_poly.pdbx_seq_one_letter_code
_entity_poly.pdbx_strand_id
1 'polypeptide(L)'
;MVERKVKVAIPCGIHIRPAGIISHTANGFKADSRIIFGYHVINTASILNLVASGIHCGDIVSVECEGPDEQAALEGITSVLEDSTIQQ
;
A
#
# COMPACT_ATOMS: atom_id res chain seq x y z
N MET A 1 -6.10 15.63 -2.94
CA MET A 1 -6.02 14.15 -2.89
C MET A 1 -5.50 13.62 -4.22
N VAL A 2 -4.60 12.67 -4.18
CA VAL A 2 -4.07 11.99 -5.36
C VAL A 2 -4.35 10.51 -5.27
N GLU A 3 -4.40 9.85 -6.43
CA GLU A 3 -4.79 8.45 -6.50
C GLU A 3 -4.09 7.79 -7.68
N ARG A 4 -3.79 6.49 -7.54
CA ARG A 4 -3.19 5.71 -8.63
C ARG A 4 -3.63 4.25 -8.52
N LYS A 5 -3.99 3.66 -9.66
CA LYS A 5 -4.21 2.21 -9.74
C LYS A 5 -2.88 1.51 -9.90
N VAL A 6 -2.69 0.43 -9.16
CA VAL A 6 -1.42 -0.30 -9.12
C VAL A 6 -1.71 -1.80 -9.20
N LYS A 7 -0.92 -2.50 -9.99
CA LYS A 7 -0.92 -3.95 -9.99
C LYS A 7 0.13 -4.40 -8.98
N VAL A 8 -0.29 -5.15 -7.98
CA VAL A 8 0.60 -5.62 -6.93
C VAL A 8 1.58 -6.64 -7.49
N ALA A 9 2.87 -6.37 -7.35
CA ALA A 9 3.94 -7.22 -7.86
C ALA A 9 4.73 -7.94 -6.76
N ILE A 10 4.37 -7.73 -5.50
CA ILE A 10 4.99 -8.41 -4.37
C ILE A 10 4.70 -9.91 -4.50
N PRO A 11 5.71 -10.78 -4.66
CA PRO A 11 5.48 -12.19 -5.04
C PRO A 11 4.56 -12.96 -4.10
N CYS A 12 4.67 -12.72 -2.80
CA CYS A 12 3.85 -13.42 -1.80
C CYS A 12 2.56 -12.67 -1.44
N GLY A 13 2.29 -11.53 -2.09
CA GLY A 13 1.19 -10.67 -1.68
C GLY A 13 1.52 -9.89 -0.42
N ILE A 14 0.50 -9.35 0.24
CA ILE A 14 0.72 -8.52 1.43
C ILE A 14 0.70 -9.41 2.68
N HIS A 15 1.81 -10.07 2.93
CA HIS A 15 2.07 -10.80 4.16
C HIS A 15 2.72 -9.86 5.19
N ILE A 16 3.14 -10.40 6.33
CA ILE A 16 3.55 -9.57 7.47
C ILE A 16 4.76 -8.69 7.18
N ARG A 17 5.76 -9.19 6.45
CA ARG A 17 6.94 -8.39 6.14
C ARG A 17 6.63 -7.27 5.13
N PRO A 18 5.99 -7.54 3.99
CA PRO A 18 5.56 -6.47 3.10
C PRO A 18 4.63 -5.48 3.79
N ALA A 19 3.71 -5.96 4.63
CA ALA A 19 2.80 -5.08 5.38
C ALA A 19 3.59 -4.15 6.30
N GLY A 20 4.63 -4.64 6.95
CA GLY A 20 5.51 -3.81 7.78
C GLY A 20 6.22 -2.72 6.96
N ILE A 21 6.68 -3.07 5.76
CA ILE A 21 7.35 -2.10 4.87
C ILE A 21 6.35 -1.03 4.42
N ILE A 22 5.16 -1.43 4.03
CA ILE A 22 4.11 -0.48 3.59
C ILE A 22 3.73 0.44 4.74
N SER A 23 3.48 -0.12 5.92
CA SER A 23 3.11 0.66 7.10
C SER A 23 4.21 1.64 7.49
N HIS A 24 5.45 1.20 7.50
CA HIS A 24 6.59 2.07 7.81
C HIS A 24 6.69 3.21 6.79
N THR A 25 6.55 2.90 5.51
CA THR A 25 6.56 3.91 4.45
C THR A 25 5.44 4.92 4.64
N ALA A 26 4.22 4.44 4.86
CA ALA A 26 3.05 5.31 5.06
C ALA A 26 3.22 6.22 6.27
N ASN A 27 3.74 5.69 7.37
CA ASN A 27 3.94 6.46 8.59
C ASN A 27 5.05 7.51 8.47
N GLY A 28 5.88 7.45 7.45
CA GLY A 28 6.90 8.45 7.17
C GLY A 28 6.37 9.72 6.52
N PHE A 29 5.10 9.75 6.15
CA PHE A 29 4.46 10.91 5.52
C PHE A 29 3.37 11.48 6.42
N LYS A 30 3.07 12.77 6.24
CA LYS A 30 1.97 13.43 6.94
C LYS A 30 0.63 13.12 6.30
N ALA A 31 0.63 12.82 5.00
CA ALA A 31 -0.59 12.48 4.28
C ALA A 31 -1.23 11.22 4.85
N ASP A 32 -2.55 11.22 4.89
CA ASP A 32 -3.30 10.00 5.14
C ASP A 32 -3.34 9.21 3.86
N SER A 33 -3.12 7.91 3.96
CA SER A 33 -3.13 7.04 2.79
C SER A 33 -3.96 5.80 3.04
N ARG A 34 -4.55 5.28 1.96
CA ARG A 34 -5.37 4.08 2.02
C ARG A 34 -5.28 3.32 0.71
N ILE A 35 -5.52 2.03 0.80
CA ILE A 35 -5.61 1.16 -0.37
C ILE A 35 -7.06 0.75 -0.51
N ILE A 36 -7.60 0.90 -1.73
CA ILE A 36 -8.95 0.47 -2.05
C ILE A 36 -8.85 -0.82 -2.85
N PHE A 37 -9.42 -1.89 -2.32
CA PHE A 37 -9.42 -3.21 -2.95
C PHE A 37 -10.87 -3.72 -3.00
N GLY A 38 -11.48 -3.63 -4.16
CA GLY A 38 -12.89 -3.91 -4.31
C GLY A 38 -13.72 -2.93 -3.47
N TYR A 39 -14.47 -3.46 -2.51
CA TYR A 39 -15.27 -2.65 -1.59
C TYR A 39 -14.55 -2.38 -0.27
N HIS A 40 -13.31 -2.85 -0.14
CA HIS A 40 -12.56 -2.71 1.11
C HIS A 40 -11.67 -1.49 1.09
N VAL A 41 -11.68 -0.75 2.19
CA VAL A 41 -10.78 0.38 2.41
C VAL A 41 -9.77 -0.05 3.47
N ILE A 42 -8.50 -0.08 3.09
CA ILE A 42 -7.43 -0.59 3.94
C ILE A 42 -6.56 0.56 4.41
N ASN A 43 -6.41 0.68 5.73
CA ASN A 43 -5.53 1.68 6.32
C ASN A 43 -4.07 1.23 6.16
N THR A 44 -3.31 1.94 5.33
CA THR A 44 -1.91 1.58 5.05
C THR A 44 -0.99 1.74 6.25
N ALA A 45 -1.38 2.53 7.25
CA ALA A 45 -0.60 2.69 8.47
C ALA A 45 -0.74 1.50 9.43
N SER A 46 -1.69 0.61 9.17
CA SER A 46 -1.99 -0.52 10.05
C SER A 46 -1.51 -1.83 9.43
N ILE A 47 -0.51 -2.46 10.06
CA ILE A 47 -0.01 -3.77 9.64
C ILE A 47 -1.13 -4.80 9.65
N LEU A 48 -1.97 -4.78 10.70
CA LEU A 48 -3.08 -5.74 10.82
C LEU A 48 -4.08 -5.60 9.69
N ASN A 49 -4.44 -4.36 9.32
CA ASN A 49 -5.33 -4.11 8.18
C ASN A 49 -4.74 -4.65 6.87
N LEU A 50 -3.45 -4.39 6.66
CA LEU A 50 -2.76 -4.83 5.45
C LEU A 50 -2.71 -6.34 5.34
N VAL A 51 -2.35 -7.03 6.43
CA VAL A 51 -2.28 -8.50 6.45
C VAL A 51 -3.68 -9.10 6.24
N ALA A 52 -4.70 -8.51 6.84
CA ALA A 52 -6.07 -9.01 6.73
C ALA A 52 -6.72 -8.69 5.38
N SER A 53 -6.07 -7.90 4.54
CA SER A 53 -6.67 -7.42 3.29
C SER A 53 -6.94 -8.50 2.26
N GLY A 54 -6.18 -9.58 2.28
CA GLY A 54 -6.30 -10.64 1.27
C GLY A 54 -5.74 -10.27 -0.10
N ILE A 55 -4.95 -9.22 -0.19
CA ILE A 55 -4.34 -8.78 -1.45
C ILE A 55 -3.19 -9.70 -1.81
N HIS A 56 -3.19 -10.18 -3.05
CA HIS A 56 -2.19 -11.10 -3.59
C HIS A 56 -1.45 -10.48 -4.77
N CYS A 57 -0.33 -11.08 -5.13
CA CYS A 57 0.41 -10.72 -6.34
C CYS A 57 -0.53 -10.80 -7.55
N GLY A 58 -0.53 -9.76 -8.37
CA GLY A 58 -1.38 -9.67 -9.55
C GLY A 58 -2.67 -8.92 -9.34
N ASP A 59 -3.09 -8.71 -8.09
CA ASP A 59 -4.30 -7.95 -7.81
C ASP A 59 -4.10 -6.48 -8.16
N ILE A 60 -5.19 -5.85 -8.61
CA ILE A 60 -5.17 -4.42 -8.93
C ILE A 60 -5.89 -3.68 -7.80
N VAL A 61 -5.20 -2.69 -7.26
CA VAL A 61 -5.71 -1.87 -6.15
C VAL A 61 -5.58 -0.40 -6.50
N SER A 62 -6.33 0.45 -5.81
CA SER A 62 -6.16 1.90 -5.90
C SER A 62 -5.49 2.39 -4.64
N VAL A 63 -4.48 3.24 -4.78
CA VAL A 63 -3.82 3.91 -3.65
C VAL A 63 -4.27 5.35 -3.66
N GLU A 64 -4.79 5.83 -2.53
CA GLU A 64 -5.25 7.20 -2.37
C GLU A 64 -4.48 7.85 -1.23
N CYS A 65 -4.00 9.07 -1.46
CA CYS A 65 -3.27 9.84 -0.46
C CYS A 65 -3.80 11.27 -0.40
N GLU A 66 -3.92 11.80 0.81
CA GLU A 66 -4.44 13.15 1.03
C GLU A 66 -3.64 13.83 2.14
N GLY A 67 -3.03 14.96 1.83
CA GLY A 67 -2.24 15.73 2.79
C GLY A 67 -1.15 16.56 2.15
N PRO A 68 -0.32 17.24 2.96
CA PRO A 68 0.70 18.15 2.43
C PRO A 68 1.74 17.49 1.52
N ASP A 69 2.07 16.23 1.77
CA ASP A 69 3.07 15.47 1.02
C ASP A 69 2.43 14.29 0.26
N GLU A 70 1.20 14.46 -0.17
CA GLU A 70 0.41 13.38 -0.77
C GLU A 70 1.05 12.77 -2.01
N GLN A 71 1.71 13.56 -2.85
CA GLN A 71 2.35 13.04 -4.05
C GLN A 71 3.54 12.14 -3.71
N ALA A 72 4.36 12.57 -2.76
CA ALA A 72 5.49 11.77 -2.30
C ALA A 72 5.02 10.50 -1.62
N ALA A 73 3.95 10.57 -0.83
CA ALA A 73 3.36 9.41 -0.17
C ALA A 73 2.85 8.41 -1.20
N LEU A 74 2.16 8.89 -2.23
CA LEU A 74 1.65 8.04 -3.30
C LEU A 74 2.77 7.29 -3.99
N GLU A 75 3.84 7.99 -4.36
CA GLU A 75 4.98 7.38 -5.04
C GLU A 75 5.69 6.37 -4.14
N GLY A 76 5.86 6.69 -2.86
CA GLY A 76 6.50 5.79 -1.91
C GLY A 76 5.73 4.48 -1.73
N ILE A 77 4.42 4.58 -1.54
CA ILE A 77 3.57 3.41 -1.31
C ILE A 77 3.43 2.59 -2.57
N THR A 78 3.22 3.22 -3.72
CA THR A 78 3.09 2.49 -4.99
C THR A 78 4.39 1.79 -5.36
N SER A 79 5.55 2.39 -5.07
CA SER A 79 6.85 1.74 -5.29
C SER A 79 6.97 0.45 -4.52
N VAL A 80 6.51 0.40 -3.28
CA VAL A 80 6.55 -0.82 -2.47
C VAL A 80 5.63 -1.89 -3.06
N LEU A 81 4.41 -1.49 -3.43
CA LEU A 81 3.43 -2.43 -4.00
C LEU A 81 3.91 -3.03 -5.32
N GLU A 82 4.68 -2.28 -6.09
CA GLU A 82 5.20 -2.72 -7.40
C GLU A 82 6.56 -3.41 -7.31
N ASP A 83 7.12 -3.55 -6.12
CA ASP A 83 8.46 -4.11 -5.94
C ASP A 83 8.42 -5.63 -5.91
N SER A 84 8.84 -6.25 -7.01
CA SER A 84 8.86 -7.70 -7.17
C SER A 84 10.00 -8.38 -6.41
N THR A 85 10.88 -7.61 -5.77
CA THR A 85 12.02 -8.15 -5.01
C THR A 85 11.72 -8.33 -3.53
N ILE A 86 10.59 -7.81 -3.05
CA ILE A 86 10.22 -7.94 -1.65
C ILE A 86 9.87 -9.39 -1.33
N GLN A 87 10.50 -9.94 -0.30
CA GLN A 87 10.28 -11.30 0.14
C GLN A 87 9.44 -11.33 1.41
N GLN A 88 8.85 -12.49 1.63
CA GLN A 88 8.01 -12.76 2.78
C GLN A 88 8.77 -12.75 4.11
#